data_2c49505595e713076bab98bc49bf5ed7
#
_entry.id   2c49505595e713076bab98bc49bf5ed7
#
_cell.length_a   1.000
_cell.length_b   1.000
_cell.length_c   1.000
_cell.angle_alpha   90.00
_cell.angle_beta   90.00
_cell.angle_gamma   90.00
#
_symmetry.space_group_name_H-M   'P 1'
#
loop_
_entity.id
_entity.type
_entity.pdbx_description
1 polymer ?
#
loop_
_entity_poly.entity_id
_entity_poly.type
_entity_poly.pdbx_seq_one_letter_code
_entity_poly.pdbx_strand_id
1 'polypeptide(L)'
;VDVDFRQMNAESIDLPDASVDVVFSSMFLHELSLKSIGRVFAEIRRVLRPGGLMLHMELPPNTQMGAFEGFYLDWDCYYNAEPFYKAFRDQDPRELCRKAGFRDDHYLQFVVPSVWNHGEAAVETAIAAEGHEVNKATTGRLSHGGIEWFGFGAWREAQS
;
A
#
# COMPACT_ATOMS: atom_id res chain seq x y z
N VAL A 1 5.39 -8.16 23.40
CA VAL A 1 5.02 -6.86 22.84
C VAL A 1 3.60 -6.58 23.30
N ASP A 2 3.37 -5.45 23.96
CA ASP A 2 2.03 -5.03 24.34
C ASP A 2 1.34 -4.46 23.10
N VAL A 3 0.10 -4.88 22.87
CA VAL A 3 -0.73 -4.46 21.74
C VAL A 3 -2.01 -3.83 22.28
N ASP A 4 -2.31 -2.62 21.85
CA ASP A 4 -3.53 -1.91 22.20
C ASP A 4 -4.50 -1.93 20.99
N PHE A 5 -5.69 -2.51 21.17
CA PHE A 5 -6.71 -2.60 20.14
C PHE A 5 -7.73 -1.49 20.33
N ARG A 6 -7.87 -0.62 19.32
CA ARG A 6 -8.81 0.50 19.32
C ARG A 6 -9.68 0.50 18.07
N GLN A 7 -10.96 0.74 18.25
CA GLN A 7 -11.86 1.03 17.14
C GLN A 7 -11.82 2.53 16.85
N MET A 8 -11.41 2.92 15.63
CA MET A 8 -11.32 4.32 15.21
C MET A 8 -11.81 4.48 13.76
N ASN A 9 -12.22 5.71 13.43
CA ASN A 9 -12.48 6.09 12.04
C ASN A 9 -11.15 6.48 11.37
N ALA A 10 -10.77 5.78 10.30
CA ALA A 10 -9.53 6.07 9.57
C ALA A 10 -9.53 7.44 8.87
N GLU A 11 -10.71 8.01 8.60
CA GLU A 11 -10.83 9.38 8.06
C GLU A 11 -10.70 10.47 9.16
N SER A 12 -10.64 10.08 10.44
CA SER A 12 -10.50 10.97 11.60
C SER A 12 -9.92 10.18 12.77
N ILE A 13 -8.61 9.98 12.75
CA ILE A 13 -7.88 9.15 13.71
C ILE A 13 -7.76 9.85 15.06
N ASP A 14 -8.23 9.23 16.13
CA ASP A 14 -8.15 9.77 17.49
C ASP A 14 -6.73 9.56 18.09
N LEU A 15 -5.75 10.15 17.43
CA LEU A 15 -4.36 10.23 17.88
C LEU A 15 -3.84 11.66 17.67
N PRO A 16 -2.91 12.12 18.52
CA PRO A 16 -2.28 13.42 18.34
C PRO A 16 -1.52 13.54 17.02
N ASP A 17 -1.31 14.77 16.55
CA ASP A 17 -0.42 15.05 15.44
C ASP A 17 0.99 14.56 15.75
N ALA A 18 1.69 14.02 14.75
CA ALA A 18 3.08 13.59 14.85
C ALA A 18 3.35 12.64 16.04
N SER A 19 2.47 11.66 16.25
CA SER A 19 2.51 10.74 17.41
C SER A 19 2.94 9.33 17.09
N VAL A 20 2.96 8.92 15.80
CA VAL A 20 3.31 7.55 15.38
C VAL A 20 4.47 7.55 14.38
N ASP A 21 5.25 6.48 14.40
CA ASP A 21 6.42 6.32 13.53
C ASP A 21 6.08 5.62 12.22
N VAL A 22 5.12 4.68 12.26
CA VAL A 22 4.68 3.90 11.11
C VAL A 22 3.17 3.76 11.12
N VAL A 23 2.55 3.92 9.96
CA VAL A 23 1.17 3.50 9.70
C VAL A 23 1.19 2.45 8.61
N PHE A 24 0.62 1.29 8.90
CA PHE A 24 0.51 0.19 7.94
C PHE A 24 -0.95 -0.22 7.76
N SER A 25 -1.34 -0.50 6.53
CA SER A 25 -2.59 -1.21 6.24
C SER A 25 -2.38 -2.33 5.23
N SER A 26 -3.25 -3.33 5.30
CA SER A 26 -3.26 -4.47 4.39
C SER A 26 -4.67 -4.70 3.90
N MET A 27 -4.86 -4.77 2.58
CA MET A 27 -6.15 -5.04 1.93
C MET A 27 -7.28 -4.16 2.48
N PHE A 28 -7.04 -2.86 2.54
CA PHE A 28 -7.94 -1.90 3.16
C PHE A 28 -8.40 -0.78 2.21
N LEU A 29 -7.50 -0.26 1.39
CA LEU A 29 -7.80 0.93 0.58
C LEU A 29 -8.85 0.67 -0.50
N HIS A 30 -8.88 -0.53 -1.03
CA HIS A 30 -9.86 -0.94 -2.05
C HIS A 30 -11.30 -1.05 -1.52
N GLU A 31 -11.48 -1.10 -0.20
CA GLU A 31 -12.78 -1.03 0.46
C GLU A 31 -13.34 0.40 0.54
N LEU A 32 -12.52 1.39 0.18
CA LEU A 32 -12.84 2.80 0.37
C LEU A 32 -13.15 3.51 -0.95
N SER A 33 -14.05 4.49 -0.89
CA SER A 33 -14.19 5.44 -1.99
C SER A 33 -12.89 6.25 -2.18
N LEU A 34 -12.62 6.71 -3.41
CA LEU A 34 -11.45 7.56 -3.67
C LEU A 34 -11.43 8.83 -2.82
N LYS A 35 -12.61 9.36 -2.48
CA LYS A 35 -12.74 10.51 -1.58
C LYS A 35 -12.31 10.16 -0.15
N SER A 36 -12.69 8.99 0.35
CA SER A 36 -12.30 8.48 1.65
C SER A 36 -10.81 8.20 1.71
N ILE A 37 -10.21 7.60 0.67
CA ILE A 37 -8.76 7.38 0.57
C ILE A 37 -8.00 8.69 0.74
N GLY A 38 -8.43 9.77 0.07
CA GLY A 38 -7.78 11.08 0.21
C GLY A 38 -7.81 11.61 1.65
N ARG A 39 -8.91 11.41 2.38
CA ARG A 39 -9.02 11.79 3.79
C ARG A 39 -8.17 10.91 4.71
N VAL A 40 -8.18 9.61 4.47
CA VAL A 40 -7.35 8.65 5.22
C VAL A 40 -5.88 8.99 5.05
N PHE A 41 -5.41 9.29 3.85
CA PHE A 41 -4.02 9.66 3.62
C PHE A 41 -3.65 11.00 4.29
N ALA A 42 -4.56 11.97 4.29
CA ALA A 42 -4.35 13.22 5.02
C ALA A 42 -4.23 12.99 6.54
N GLU A 43 -5.09 12.13 7.11
CA GLU A 43 -5.03 11.75 8.52
C GLU A 43 -3.76 10.96 8.85
N ILE A 44 -3.37 10.01 8.02
CA ILE A 44 -2.10 9.28 8.18
C ILE A 44 -0.94 10.28 8.20
N ARG A 45 -0.89 11.21 7.25
CA ARG A 45 0.16 12.22 7.21
C ARG A 45 0.16 13.11 8.47
N ARG A 46 -1.00 13.43 9.02
CA ARG A 46 -1.13 14.21 10.25
C ARG A 46 -0.54 13.49 11.46
N VAL A 47 -0.90 12.21 11.65
CA VAL A 47 -0.47 11.44 12.83
C VAL A 47 0.97 10.94 12.75
N LEU A 48 1.52 10.73 11.56
CA LEU A 48 2.92 10.35 11.37
C LEU A 48 3.86 11.42 11.89
N ARG A 49 4.91 11.04 12.59
CA ARG A 49 6.03 11.93 12.91
C ARG A 49 6.78 12.35 11.66
N PRO A 50 7.48 13.50 11.68
CA PRO A 50 8.50 13.79 10.67
C PRO A 50 9.49 12.63 10.55
N GLY A 51 9.72 12.15 9.34
CA GLY A 51 10.51 10.93 9.07
C GLY A 51 9.74 9.62 9.25
N GLY A 52 8.47 9.66 9.61
CA GLY A 52 7.62 8.47 9.72
C GLY A 52 7.19 7.90 8.37
N LEU A 53 6.80 6.65 8.36
CA LEU A 53 6.48 5.87 7.16
C LEU A 53 4.98 5.53 7.09
N MET A 54 4.36 5.86 5.97
CA MET A 54 3.09 5.30 5.54
C MET A 54 3.34 4.12 4.61
N LEU A 55 2.69 2.99 4.85
CA LEU A 55 2.85 1.77 4.05
C LEU A 55 1.52 1.04 3.88
N HIS A 56 1.24 0.63 2.65
CA HIS A 56 0.04 -0.11 2.29
C HIS A 56 0.41 -1.37 1.50
N MET A 57 -0.27 -2.48 1.80
CA MET A 57 -0.20 -3.72 1.03
C MET A 57 -1.56 -3.97 0.36
N GLU A 58 -1.54 -4.03 -0.96
CA GLU A 58 -2.73 -4.15 -1.80
C GLU A 58 -2.44 -5.08 -2.99
N LEU A 59 -3.39 -5.22 -3.90
CA LEU A 59 -3.13 -5.77 -5.23
C LEU A 59 -2.59 -4.66 -6.15
N PRO A 60 -1.81 -5.02 -7.19
CA PRO A 60 -1.20 -4.04 -8.08
C PRO A 60 -2.24 -3.17 -8.80
N PRO A 61 -1.88 -1.92 -9.15
CA PRO A 61 -2.70 -1.10 -10.01
C PRO A 61 -2.80 -1.71 -11.43
N ASN A 62 -3.91 -1.45 -12.11
CA ASN A 62 -4.17 -1.99 -13.45
C ASN A 62 -3.07 -1.66 -14.46
N THR A 63 -2.39 -0.53 -14.30
CA THR A 63 -1.25 -0.13 -15.15
C THR A 63 0.00 -1.01 -15.00
N GLN A 64 0.06 -1.81 -13.92
CA GLN A 64 1.19 -2.68 -13.62
C GLN A 64 0.84 -4.17 -13.76
N MET A 65 -0.34 -4.47 -14.28
CA MET A 65 -0.81 -5.84 -14.52
C MET A 65 -0.94 -6.15 -16.01
N GLY A 66 -0.89 -7.44 -16.34
CA GLY A 66 -1.26 -7.93 -17.66
C GLY A 66 -2.76 -7.84 -17.90
N ALA A 67 -3.18 -7.89 -19.17
CA ALA A 67 -4.60 -7.80 -19.52
C ALA A 67 -5.43 -8.96 -18.96
N PHE A 68 -4.87 -10.14 -18.83
CA PHE A 68 -5.55 -11.33 -18.28
C PHE A 68 -5.78 -11.17 -16.77
N GLU A 69 -4.77 -10.76 -16.04
CA GLU A 69 -4.88 -10.54 -14.59
C GLU A 69 -5.86 -9.42 -14.28
N GLY A 70 -5.83 -8.33 -15.04
CA GLY A 70 -6.78 -7.23 -14.91
C GLY A 70 -8.22 -7.67 -15.16
N PHE A 71 -8.45 -8.47 -16.21
CA PHE A 71 -9.76 -9.04 -16.49
C PHE A 71 -10.22 -9.98 -15.36
N TYR A 72 -9.34 -10.87 -14.89
CA TYR A 72 -9.68 -11.80 -13.81
C TYR A 72 -10.09 -11.07 -12.52
N LEU A 73 -9.35 -10.03 -12.13
CA LEU A 73 -9.68 -9.23 -10.96
C LEU A 73 -10.96 -8.40 -11.13
N ASP A 74 -11.24 -7.88 -12.33
CA ASP A 74 -12.52 -7.21 -12.60
C ASP A 74 -13.70 -8.18 -12.50
N TRP A 75 -13.53 -9.40 -12.99
CA TRP A 75 -14.53 -10.47 -12.85
C TRP A 75 -14.75 -10.87 -11.39
N ASP A 76 -13.66 -11.03 -10.63
CA ASP A 76 -13.68 -11.36 -9.20
C ASP A 76 -14.40 -10.25 -8.40
N CYS A 77 -14.04 -8.99 -8.61
CA CYS A 77 -14.69 -7.84 -7.98
C CYS A 77 -16.19 -7.77 -8.25
N TYR A 78 -16.62 -8.10 -9.45
CA TYR A 78 -18.05 -8.11 -9.82
C TYR A 78 -18.82 -9.16 -9.02
N TYR A 79 -18.28 -10.38 -8.91
CA TYR A 79 -18.96 -11.48 -8.22
C TYR A 79 -18.85 -11.39 -6.68
N ASN A 80 -17.83 -10.75 -6.17
CA ASN A 80 -17.64 -10.52 -4.73
C ASN A 80 -18.27 -9.22 -4.22
N ALA A 81 -18.93 -8.47 -5.10
CA ALA A 81 -19.60 -7.20 -4.77
C ALA A 81 -18.64 -6.17 -4.15
N GLU A 82 -17.48 -5.96 -4.77
CA GLU A 82 -16.46 -5.01 -4.34
C GLU A 82 -16.54 -3.69 -5.15
N PRO A 83 -17.39 -2.75 -4.72
CA PRO A 83 -17.78 -1.61 -5.55
C PRO A 83 -16.65 -0.59 -5.80
N PHE A 84 -15.64 -0.54 -4.93
CA PHE A 84 -14.56 0.44 -5.01
C PHE A 84 -13.26 -0.10 -5.56
N TYR A 85 -13.09 -1.41 -5.58
CA TYR A 85 -11.82 -2.07 -5.89
C TYR A 85 -11.28 -1.71 -7.28
N LYS A 86 -12.14 -1.82 -8.31
CA LYS A 86 -11.74 -1.43 -9.67
C LYS A 86 -11.32 0.05 -9.73
N ALA A 87 -12.11 0.94 -9.14
CA ALA A 87 -11.81 2.37 -9.13
C ALA A 87 -10.49 2.68 -8.43
N PHE A 88 -10.15 1.94 -7.35
CA PHE A 88 -8.86 2.05 -6.67
C PHE A 88 -7.70 1.57 -7.56
N ARG A 89 -7.82 0.40 -8.20
CA ARG A 89 -6.77 -0.15 -9.08
C ARG A 89 -6.52 0.68 -10.35
N ASP A 90 -7.48 1.52 -10.76
CA ASP A 90 -7.32 2.47 -11.87
C ASP A 90 -6.51 3.72 -11.47
N GLN A 91 -6.16 3.88 -10.19
CA GLN A 91 -5.35 4.99 -9.72
C GLN A 91 -3.85 4.68 -9.81
N ASP A 92 -3.07 5.75 -9.92
CA ASP A 92 -1.63 5.71 -9.69
C ASP A 92 -1.38 5.91 -8.18
N PRO A 93 -0.80 4.92 -7.46
CA PRO A 93 -0.53 5.03 -6.03
C PRO A 93 0.41 6.19 -5.68
N ARG A 94 1.37 6.50 -6.56
CA ARG A 94 2.28 7.64 -6.40
C ARG A 94 1.51 8.97 -6.40
N GLU A 95 0.57 9.10 -7.33
CA GLU A 95 -0.26 10.29 -7.42
C GLU A 95 -1.22 10.43 -6.22
N LEU A 96 -1.71 9.33 -5.67
CA LEU A 96 -2.50 9.35 -4.43
C LEU A 96 -1.67 9.89 -3.26
N CYS A 97 -0.44 9.42 -3.09
CA CYS A 97 0.49 9.93 -2.08
C CYS A 97 0.80 11.42 -2.28
N ARG A 98 1.09 11.83 -3.52
CA ARG A 98 1.41 13.21 -3.88
C ARG A 98 0.23 14.16 -3.57
N LYS A 99 -1.00 13.77 -3.89
CA LYS A 99 -2.22 14.54 -3.57
C LYS A 99 -2.44 14.72 -2.07
N ALA A 100 -1.98 13.79 -1.26
CA ALA A 100 -2.03 13.88 0.19
C ALA A 100 -0.87 14.70 0.81
N GLY A 101 0.02 15.24 -0.02
CA GLY A 101 1.11 16.11 0.38
C GLY A 101 2.42 15.38 0.70
N PHE A 102 2.55 14.11 0.36
CA PHE A 102 3.84 13.42 0.41
C PHE A 102 4.69 13.84 -0.80
N ARG A 103 6.00 13.93 -0.60
CA ARG A 103 6.93 14.26 -1.67
C ARG A 103 7.11 13.08 -2.62
N ASP A 104 7.28 13.35 -3.89
CA ASP A 104 7.44 12.33 -4.93
C ASP A 104 8.74 11.52 -4.78
N ASP A 105 9.82 12.16 -4.32
CA ASP A 105 11.11 11.52 -4.05
C ASP A 105 11.12 10.68 -2.75
N HIS A 106 10.05 10.77 -1.95
CA HIS A 106 9.83 9.95 -0.75
C HIS A 106 8.89 8.76 -1.00
N TYR A 107 8.32 8.65 -2.20
CA TYR A 107 7.49 7.51 -2.57
C TYR A 107 8.31 6.25 -2.74
N LEU A 108 7.74 5.13 -2.32
CA LEU A 108 8.30 3.80 -2.51
C LEU A 108 7.23 2.82 -2.96
N GLN A 109 7.63 1.80 -3.71
CA GLN A 109 6.78 0.65 -4.04
C GLN A 109 7.65 -0.59 -4.18
N PHE A 110 7.07 -1.75 -3.93
CA PHE A 110 7.72 -3.05 -4.02
C PHE A 110 6.71 -4.16 -4.22
N VAL A 111 7.17 -5.30 -4.69
CA VAL A 111 6.38 -6.53 -4.75
C VAL A 111 6.73 -7.39 -3.55
N VAL A 112 5.72 -7.88 -2.85
CA VAL A 112 5.90 -8.83 -1.74
C VAL A 112 5.72 -10.24 -2.33
N PRO A 113 6.76 -11.08 -2.32
CA PRO A 113 6.65 -12.42 -2.83
C PRO A 113 5.65 -13.23 -2.00
N SER A 114 4.78 -13.96 -2.68
CA SER A 114 3.85 -14.88 -2.03
C SER A 114 4.57 -16.16 -1.63
N VAL A 115 4.41 -16.60 -0.39
CA VAL A 115 4.89 -17.91 0.09
C VAL A 115 4.38 -19.04 -0.80
N TRP A 116 3.14 -18.95 -1.27
CA TRP A 116 2.53 -19.93 -2.15
C TRP A 116 3.23 -20.07 -3.50
N ASN A 117 3.77 -18.97 -4.02
CA ASN A 117 4.42 -18.94 -5.33
C ASN A 117 5.92 -19.23 -5.25
N HIS A 118 6.57 -18.83 -4.17
CA HIS A 118 8.04 -18.86 -4.06
C HIS A 118 8.57 -19.82 -3.00
N GLY A 119 7.71 -20.35 -2.14
CA GLY A 119 8.08 -21.18 -1.01
C GLY A 119 8.64 -20.38 0.17
N GLU A 120 8.64 -21.01 1.33
CA GLU A 120 9.02 -20.39 2.60
C GLU A 120 10.47 -19.91 2.64
N ALA A 121 11.39 -20.72 2.11
CA ALA A 121 12.82 -20.37 2.10
C ALA A 121 13.16 -19.13 1.26
N ALA A 122 12.41 -18.87 0.18
CA ALA A 122 12.60 -17.67 -0.62
C ALA A 122 12.14 -16.41 0.15
N VAL A 123 11.05 -16.52 0.89
CA VAL A 123 10.54 -15.42 1.73
C VAL A 123 11.48 -15.17 2.91
N GLU A 124 11.96 -16.21 3.58
CA GLU A 124 12.95 -16.09 4.65
C GLU A 124 14.26 -15.42 4.16
N THR A 125 14.70 -15.79 2.95
CA THR A 125 15.87 -15.17 2.32
C THR A 125 15.63 -13.68 2.05
N ALA A 126 14.43 -13.32 1.55
CA ALA A 126 14.07 -11.93 1.30
C ALA A 126 13.97 -11.11 2.60
N ILE A 127 13.47 -11.71 3.68
CA ILE A 127 13.38 -11.07 5.00
C ILE A 127 14.77 -10.88 5.61
N ALA A 128 15.68 -11.85 5.44
CA ALA A 128 17.03 -11.81 6.01
C ALA A 128 17.99 -10.93 5.20
N ALA A 129 17.64 -10.51 3.97
CA ALA A 129 18.49 -9.64 3.17
C ALA A 129 18.65 -8.28 3.85
N GLU A 130 19.88 -7.98 4.30
CA GLU A 130 20.21 -6.67 4.83
C GLU A 130 20.15 -5.62 3.71
N GLY A 131 19.57 -4.48 4.05
CA GLY A 131 19.40 -3.41 3.07
C GLY A 131 18.34 -3.77 2.04
N HIS A 132 17.09 -3.73 2.45
CA HIS A 132 15.97 -3.71 1.51
C HIS A 132 16.13 -2.50 0.60
N GLU A 133 16.88 -2.66 -0.48
CA GLU A 133 16.65 -1.79 -1.63
C GLU A 133 15.20 -2.06 -2.03
N VAL A 134 14.33 -1.25 -1.47
CA VAL A 134 12.98 -1.12 -2.00
C VAL A 134 13.20 -0.79 -3.46
N ASN A 135 12.96 -1.78 -4.30
CA ASN A 135 13.29 -1.66 -5.70
C ASN A 135 12.37 -0.57 -6.30
N LYS A 136 12.87 0.65 -6.31
CA LYS A 136 12.19 1.83 -6.84
C LYS A 136 11.79 1.66 -8.31
N ALA A 137 12.30 0.62 -8.95
CA ALA A 137 12.20 0.38 -10.37
C ALA A 137 11.38 -0.84 -10.75
N THR A 138 10.87 -1.61 -9.82
CA THR A 138 9.96 -2.68 -10.22
C THR A 138 8.60 -2.08 -10.56
N THR A 139 8.53 -1.51 -11.74
CA THR A 139 7.39 -1.72 -12.61
C THR A 139 7.36 -3.24 -12.86
N GLY A 140 7.20 -4.00 -11.81
CA GLY A 140 7.20 -5.43 -11.86
C GLY A 140 5.95 -5.85 -12.57
N ARG A 141 6.07 -6.20 -13.84
CA ARG A 141 5.17 -7.19 -14.37
C ARG A 141 5.24 -8.33 -13.39
N LEU A 142 4.14 -8.61 -12.74
CA LEU A 142 3.97 -9.79 -11.93
C LEU A 142 4.49 -10.97 -12.73
N SER A 143 5.54 -11.59 -12.21
CA SER A 143 6.18 -12.69 -12.88
C SER A 143 5.21 -13.87 -12.94
N HIS A 144 5.29 -14.59 -13.99
CA HIS A 144 4.61 -15.80 -14.37
C HIS A 144 4.14 -16.65 -13.19
N GLY A 145 2.86 -16.63 -12.86
CA GLY A 145 2.30 -17.63 -11.98
C GLY A 145 1.36 -17.20 -10.89
N GLY A 146 1.01 -15.94 -10.78
CA GLY A 146 0.02 -15.52 -9.81
C GLY A 146 0.03 -14.03 -9.52
N ILE A 147 -1.05 -13.56 -8.93
CA ILE A 147 -1.16 -12.20 -8.42
C ILE A 147 -0.30 -12.12 -7.16
N GLU A 148 0.71 -11.29 -7.17
CA GLU A 148 1.58 -11.02 -6.02
C GLU A 148 1.08 -9.78 -5.28
N TRP A 149 1.42 -9.68 -4.00
CA TRP A 149 1.10 -8.51 -3.20
C TRP A 149 1.94 -7.32 -3.65
N PHE A 150 1.30 -6.19 -3.75
CA PHE A 150 1.92 -4.92 -4.10
C PHE A 150 1.99 -4.03 -2.86
N GLY A 151 3.21 -3.67 -2.47
CA GLY A 151 3.45 -2.72 -1.41
C GLY A 151 3.74 -1.33 -1.98
N PHE A 152 3.16 -0.30 -1.38
CA PHE A 152 3.51 1.08 -1.69
C PHE A 152 3.36 1.99 -0.47
N GLY A 153 4.02 3.12 -0.51
CA GLY A 153 3.94 4.09 0.58
C GLY A 153 4.80 5.32 0.35
N ALA A 154 4.95 6.10 1.39
CA ALA A 154 5.79 7.28 1.35
C ALA A 154 6.29 7.65 2.76
N TRP A 155 7.49 8.23 2.82
CA TRP A 155 8.03 8.84 4.01
C TRP A 155 7.47 10.26 4.20
N ARG A 156 7.05 10.60 5.41
CA ARG A 156 6.80 11.99 5.77
C ARG A 156 8.14 12.73 5.88
N GLU A 157 8.22 13.95 5.34
CA GLU A 157 9.45 14.75 5.39
C GLU A 157 9.95 14.91 6.84
N ALA A 158 11.26 14.76 7.04
CA ALA A 158 11.91 15.16 8.29
C ALA A 158 11.79 16.68 8.46
N GLN A 159 11.64 17.15 9.69
CA GLN A 159 11.79 18.58 9.96
C GLN A 159 13.26 18.97 9.78
N SER A 160 13.51 19.93 8.93
CA SER A 160 14.83 20.55 8.72
C SER A 160 15.23 21.40 9.94
#